data_1aaff94bae99b4f87b3fa21aa3ae593d
#
_entry.id   1aaff94bae99b4f87b3fa21aa3ae593d
#
_cell.length_a   1.000
_cell.length_b   1.000
_cell.length_c   1.000
_cell.angle_alpha   90.00
_cell.angle_beta   90.00
_cell.angle_gamma   90.00
#
_symmetry.space_group_name_H-M   'P 1'
#
loop_
_entity.id
_entity.type
_entity.pdbx_description
1 polymer ?
#
loop_
_entity_poly.entity_id
_entity_poly.type
_entity_poly.pdbx_seq_one_letter_code
_entity_poly.pdbx_strand_id
1 'polypeptide(L)'
;PITTALLPEPQPDTSLTIFDNSNIVESYPGMVSPLTYSFAVHVYARVYRAFVSLLGVSDQTIATNSAVFGNMLGRVDGRVYYNLVNWYRALALLPGFSLNRAYMETMMGVSTPMPDEVTSAIGPPPAQGAARVREYLKLVKVGAGLLWQAVRLPKTRARFYDRLNAALNGGFDTDTAGPTALAAEYRRIESTLLDRWDAPLVNDFLCMIAFGASRNLLEKWLGPEGLVLHNDVMIGQGDIISAEPAQRIARMGQMVRDAGIADALREQGMGALDAHPEITQEVQSYLEKFGDRCTEELKLESIPLSEDPTSLLQAIAASASRSVVASHDTRDPDWDELFPKNPIKRFCAKWIITWTKARVRDRENLRFERTRIFGYTRRVFLALGREFEARGLLAARRDVFFLTTEEVLGAVEGYGLSPNLKALVELRKAEDGAAALRPDPPERIELRGPAIAPAWEEAPVERDAAKQRTATGCSAGQVKARARVIRDPRTEALAPGDILVARHTDPGWIAVFSNASAIVVERGSLLSHSAIVARELGIPCVVGLKGATQWISDGEMISVDGATGQ
;
A
#
# COMPACT_ATOMS: atom_id res chain seq x y z
N PRO A 1 -20.82 -57.34 -21.25
CA PRO A 1 -19.71 -56.51 -21.60
C PRO A 1 -20.16 -55.05 -21.47
N ILE A 2 -19.63 -54.38 -20.46
CA ILE A 2 -19.81 -52.95 -20.31
C ILE A 2 -18.90 -52.35 -21.37
N THR A 3 -19.46 -51.84 -22.44
CA THR A 3 -18.77 -50.94 -23.35
C THR A 3 -18.48 -49.67 -22.56
N THR A 4 -17.26 -49.52 -22.05
CA THR A 4 -16.73 -48.23 -21.64
C THR A 4 -16.76 -47.36 -22.88
N ALA A 5 -17.81 -46.53 -23.03
CA ALA A 5 -17.77 -45.42 -23.95
C ALA A 5 -16.51 -44.63 -23.59
N LEU A 6 -15.54 -44.59 -24.50
CA LEU A 6 -14.38 -43.73 -24.39
C LEU A 6 -14.94 -42.31 -24.26
N LEU A 7 -14.97 -41.78 -23.04
CA LEU A 7 -15.18 -40.36 -22.83
C LEU A 7 -14.07 -39.66 -23.63
N PRO A 8 -14.40 -38.68 -24.47
CA PRO A 8 -13.36 -37.94 -25.17
C PRO A 8 -12.38 -37.42 -24.11
N GLU A 9 -11.10 -37.66 -24.34
CA GLU A 9 -10.07 -37.07 -23.45
C GLU A 9 -10.32 -35.56 -23.39
N PRO A 10 -10.48 -35.01 -22.19
CA PRO A 10 -10.66 -33.57 -22.07
C PRO A 10 -9.46 -32.88 -22.71
N GLN A 11 -9.75 -31.97 -23.65
CA GLN A 11 -8.69 -31.18 -24.26
C GLN A 11 -7.95 -30.43 -23.15
N PRO A 12 -6.60 -30.46 -23.13
CA PRO A 12 -5.83 -29.79 -22.10
C PRO A 12 -6.14 -28.28 -22.14
N ASP A 13 -6.57 -27.74 -21.00
CA ASP A 13 -6.73 -26.31 -20.84
C ASP A 13 -5.32 -25.68 -20.83
N THR A 14 -5.01 -24.89 -21.85
CA THR A 14 -3.73 -24.21 -22.02
C THR A 14 -3.77 -22.75 -21.56
N SER A 15 -4.90 -22.30 -20.99
CA SER A 15 -5.01 -20.92 -20.50
C SER A 15 -3.94 -20.64 -19.45
N LEU A 16 -3.24 -19.52 -19.62
CA LEU A 16 -2.18 -19.09 -18.71
C LEU A 16 -2.73 -18.08 -17.71
N THR A 17 -2.50 -18.34 -16.43
CA THR A 17 -2.70 -17.40 -15.35
C THR A 17 -1.36 -17.16 -14.66
N ILE A 18 -1.03 -15.90 -14.40
CA ILE A 18 0.19 -15.51 -13.69
C ILE A 18 -0.22 -14.70 -12.47
N PHE A 19 0.12 -15.23 -11.31
CA PHE A 19 -0.02 -14.53 -10.02
C PHE A 19 1.32 -13.93 -9.63
N ASP A 20 1.31 -12.66 -9.20
CA ASP A 20 2.52 -11.94 -8.77
C ASP A 20 2.19 -11.09 -7.54
N ASN A 21 3.00 -11.21 -6.48
CA ASN A 21 2.81 -10.45 -5.25
C ASN A 21 3.91 -9.42 -4.98
N SER A 22 4.84 -9.22 -5.90
CA SER A 22 6.02 -8.35 -5.72
C SER A 22 5.67 -6.94 -5.22
N ASN A 23 4.54 -6.39 -5.65
CA ASN A 23 4.07 -5.06 -5.27
C ASN A 23 2.93 -5.12 -4.24
N ILE A 24 1.94 -6.00 -4.42
CA ILE A 24 0.74 -6.01 -3.58
C ILE A 24 1.02 -6.43 -2.13
N VAL A 25 2.13 -7.12 -1.88
CA VAL A 25 2.58 -7.49 -0.53
C VAL A 25 2.85 -6.28 0.37
N GLU A 26 3.14 -5.11 -0.19
CA GLU A 26 3.23 -3.86 0.60
C GLU A 26 1.89 -3.44 1.20
N SER A 27 0.78 -3.77 0.52
CA SER A 27 -0.57 -3.43 0.96
C SER A 27 -1.20 -4.55 1.80
N TYR A 28 -0.91 -5.80 1.46
CA TYR A 28 -1.47 -7.01 2.10
C TYR A 28 -0.36 -8.01 2.40
N PRO A 29 0.50 -7.74 3.40
CA PRO A 29 1.59 -8.63 3.74
C PRO A 29 1.11 -9.92 4.42
N GLY A 30 1.77 -11.05 4.15
CA GLY A 30 1.50 -12.33 4.81
C GLY A 30 0.09 -12.87 4.58
N MET A 31 -0.45 -13.56 5.58
CA MET A 31 -1.80 -14.12 5.55
C MET A 31 -2.86 -13.01 5.61
N VAL A 32 -3.90 -13.16 4.82
CA VAL A 32 -5.03 -12.22 4.70
C VAL A 32 -6.34 -12.98 4.91
N SER A 33 -7.18 -12.46 5.78
CA SER A 33 -8.46 -13.07 6.09
C SER A 33 -9.41 -13.12 4.88
N PRO A 34 -10.35 -14.06 4.82
CA PRO A 34 -11.38 -14.12 3.77
C PRO A 34 -12.17 -12.82 3.62
N LEU A 35 -12.48 -12.13 4.73
CA LEU A 35 -13.20 -10.85 4.69
C LEU A 35 -12.38 -9.77 4.00
N THR A 36 -11.14 -9.59 4.42
CA THR A 36 -10.24 -8.61 3.80
C THR A 36 -10.00 -8.91 2.35
N TYR A 37 -9.78 -10.19 1.98
CA TYR A 37 -9.57 -10.57 0.59
C TYR A 37 -10.80 -10.24 -0.29
N SER A 38 -12.01 -10.66 0.12
CA SER A 38 -13.23 -10.38 -0.65
C SER A 38 -13.53 -8.88 -0.74
N PHE A 39 -13.31 -8.12 0.33
CA PHE A 39 -13.40 -6.67 0.33
C PHE A 39 -12.38 -6.04 -0.64
N ALA A 40 -11.12 -6.49 -0.60
CA ALA A 40 -10.09 -6.02 -1.52
C ALA A 40 -10.45 -6.30 -2.99
N VAL A 41 -10.97 -7.49 -3.32
CA VAL A 41 -11.45 -7.83 -4.68
C VAL A 41 -12.50 -6.81 -5.15
N HIS A 42 -13.46 -6.45 -4.30
CA HIS A 42 -14.48 -5.44 -4.62
C HIS A 42 -13.89 -4.04 -4.82
N VAL A 43 -12.97 -3.62 -3.95
CA VAL A 43 -12.29 -2.32 -4.06
C VAL A 43 -11.48 -2.25 -5.35
N TYR A 44 -10.66 -3.25 -5.63
CA TYR A 44 -9.81 -3.27 -6.82
C TYR A 44 -10.63 -3.29 -8.12
N ALA A 45 -11.70 -4.08 -8.18
CA ALA A 45 -12.60 -4.10 -9.34
C ALA A 45 -13.15 -2.70 -9.65
N ARG A 46 -13.57 -1.94 -8.64
CA ARG A 46 -14.09 -0.58 -8.79
C ARG A 46 -13.01 0.42 -9.19
N VAL A 47 -11.87 0.37 -8.50
CA VAL A 47 -10.74 1.27 -8.75
C VAL A 47 -10.23 1.12 -10.17
N TYR A 48 -10.04 -0.11 -10.68
CA TYR A 48 -9.56 -0.33 -12.05
C TYR A 48 -10.60 0.05 -13.12
N ARG A 49 -11.89 -0.18 -12.87
CA ARG A 49 -12.97 0.33 -13.75
C ARG A 49 -12.94 1.86 -13.82
N ALA A 50 -12.87 2.51 -12.68
CA ALA A 50 -12.77 3.98 -12.61
C ALA A 50 -11.49 4.49 -13.29
N PHE A 51 -10.37 3.81 -13.14
CA PHE A 51 -9.10 4.15 -13.78
C PHE A 51 -9.18 4.11 -15.31
N VAL A 52 -9.67 3.02 -15.91
CA VAL A 52 -9.77 2.93 -17.37
C VAL A 52 -10.83 3.88 -17.92
N SER A 53 -11.94 4.12 -17.19
CA SER A 53 -12.95 5.12 -17.54
C SER A 53 -12.37 6.54 -17.56
N LEU A 54 -11.57 6.89 -16.56
CA LEU A 54 -10.85 8.17 -16.48
C LEU A 54 -9.95 8.42 -17.70
N LEU A 55 -9.35 7.35 -18.25
CA LEU A 55 -8.51 7.38 -19.44
C LEU A 55 -9.29 7.23 -20.75
N GLY A 56 -10.62 7.33 -20.70
CA GLY A 56 -11.51 7.44 -21.85
C GLY A 56 -11.99 6.14 -22.44
N VAL A 57 -11.88 5.02 -21.73
CA VAL A 57 -12.53 3.75 -22.12
C VAL A 57 -14.03 3.86 -21.90
N SER A 58 -14.84 3.44 -22.88
CA SER A 58 -16.30 3.55 -22.81
C SER A 58 -16.90 2.58 -21.79
N ASP A 59 -18.03 2.97 -21.19
CA ASP A 59 -18.76 2.13 -20.23
C ASP A 59 -19.16 0.78 -20.83
N GLN A 60 -19.51 0.76 -22.13
CA GLN A 60 -19.81 -0.49 -22.85
C GLN A 60 -18.59 -1.41 -22.90
N THR A 61 -17.40 -0.88 -23.19
CA THR A 61 -16.16 -1.67 -23.19
C THR A 61 -15.83 -2.19 -21.80
N ILE A 62 -16.02 -1.36 -20.77
CA ILE A 62 -15.83 -1.75 -19.37
C ILE A 62 -16.81 -2.87 -18.98
N ALA A 63 -18.07 -2.74 -19.34
CA ALA A 63 -19.09 -3.75 -19.06
C ALA A 63 -18.79 -5.10 -19.75
N THR A 64 -18.37 -5.07 -21.02
CA THR A 64 -17.98 -6.27 -21.77
C THR A 64 -16.77 -6.98 -21.15
N ASN A 65 -15.86 -6.23 -20.50
CA ASN A 65 -14.69 -6.76 -19.83
C ASN A 65 -14.88 -6.91 -18.31
N SER A 66 -16.11 -7.00 -17.82
CA SER A 66 -16.42 -7.08 -16.38
C SER A 66 -15.69 -8.22 -15.66
N ALA A 67 -15.53 -9.37 -16.32
CA ALA A 67 -14.80 -10.52 -15.79
C ALA A 67 -13.31 -10.22 -15.54
N VAL A 68 -12.67 -9.39 -16.35
CA VAL A 68 -11.28 -8.96 -16.15
C VAL A 68 -11.16 -8.20 -14.85
N PHE A 69 -12.02 -7.21 -14.63
CA PHE A 69 -11.98 -6.38 -13.41
C PHE A 69 -12.40 -7.16 -12.16
N GLY A 70 -13.31 -8.11 -12.26
CA GLY A 70 -13.71 -8.98 -11.15
C GLY A 70 -12.64 -9.96 -10.69
N ASN A 71 -11.59 -10.20 -11.50
CA ASN A 71 -10.54 -11.18 -11.25
C ASN A 71 -9.14 -10.55 -11.30
N MET A 72 -9.00 -9.33 -10.75
CA MET A 72 -7.71 -8.62 -10.67
C MET A 72 -6.78 -9.21 -9.62
N LEU A 73 -7.33 -9.88 -8.62
CA LEU A 73 -6.60 -10.48 -7.50
C LEU A 73 -6.82 -11.99 -7.44
N GLY A 74 -5.83 -12.70 -6.89
CA GLY A 74 -5.92 -14.09 -6.48
C GLY A 74 -5.50 -14.27 -5.03
N ARG A 75 -5.94 -15.35 -4.38
CA ARG A 75 -5.52 -15.75 -3.03
C ARG A 75 -4.90 -17.14 -3.09
N VAL A 76 -3.62 -17.24 -2.76
CA VAL A 76 -2.86 -18.49 -2.75
C VAL A 76 -2.31 -18.70 -1.35
N ASP A 77 -2.65 -19.81 -0.73
CA ASP A 77 -2.30 -20.12 0.67
C ASP A 77 -2.50 -18.92 1.62
N GLY A 78 -3.65 -18.28 1.52
CA GLY A 78 -3.97 -17.11 2.34
C GLY A 78 -3.28 -15.81 1.95
N ARG A 79 -2.36 -15.78 0.96
CA ARG A 79 -1.65 -14.58 0.52
C ARG A 79 -2.29 -14.00 -0.73
N VAL A 80 -2.25 -12.68 -0.85
CA VAL A 80 -2.86 -11.95 -1.98
C VAL A 80 -1.86 -11.74 -3.10
N TYR A 81 -2.31 -11.95 -4.32
CA TYR A 81 -1.54 -11.81 -5.55
C TYR A 81 -2.31 -10.96 -6.56
N TYR A 82 -1.60 -10.23 -7.41
CA TYR A 82 -2.18 -9.73 -8.64
C TYR A 82 -2.34 -10.85 -9.66
N ASN A 83 -3.48 -10.91 -10.36
CA ASN A 83 -3.61 -11.65 -11.60
C ASN A 83 -3.05 -10.79 -12.74
N LEU A 84 -1.76 -10.98 -13.04
CA LEU A 84 -1.06 -10.15 -14.04
C LEU A 84 -1.70 -10.25 -15.42
N VAL A 85 -2.19 -11.42 -15.84
CA VAL A 85 -2.85 -11.57 -17.16
C VAL A 85 -4.06 -10.63 -17.28
N ASN A 86 -4.88 -10.56 -16.24
CA ASN A 86 -6.04 -9.66 -16.24
C ASN A 86 -5.61 -8.18 -16.09
N TRP A 87 -4.54 -7.94 -15.39
CA TRP A 87 -3.98 -6.61 -15.29
C TRP A 87 -3.49 -6.07 -16.63
N TYR A 88 -2.78 -6.91 -17.42
CA TYR A 88 -2.38 -6.56 -18.79
C TYR A 88 -3.59 -6.44 -19.74
N ARG A 89 -4.64 -7.27 -19.57
CA ARG A 89 -5.89 -7.11 -20.30
C ARG A 89 -6.57 -5.76 -20.03
N ALA A 90 -6.58 -5.32 -18.78
CA ALA A 90 -7.10 -3.99 -18.44
C ALA A 90 -6.28 -2.87 -19.08
N LEU A 91 -4.93 -2.98 -19.11
CA LEU A 91 -4.06 -2.03 -19.81
C LEU A 91 -4.25 -2.05 -21.33
N ALA A 92 -4.55 -3.20 -21.91
CA ALA A 92 -4.80 -3.33 -23.37
C ALA A 92 -6.06 -2.61 -23.83
N LEU A 93 -6.96 -2.23 -22.91
CA LEU A 93 -8.10 -1.37 -23.20
C LEU A 93 -7.71 0.09 -23.45
N LEU A 94 -6.51 0.48 -23.03
CA LEU A 94 -6.00 1.85 -23.16
C LEU A 94 -5.28 2.04 -24.51
N PRO A 95 -5.35 3.22 -25.12
CA PRO A 95 -4.57 3.53 -26.32
C PRO A 95 -3.06 3.55 -25.97
N GLY A 96 -2.21 3.09 -26.91
CA GLY A 96 -0.75 3.05 -26.70
C GLY A 96 -0.28 1.95 -25.76
N PHE A 97 -0.86 0.76 -25.84
CA PHE A 97 -0.59 -0.37 -24.97
C PHE A 97 0.90 -0.64 -24.75
N SER A 98 1.72 -0.66 -25.81
CA SER A 98 3.16 -0.94 -25.71
C SER A 98 3.92 0.11 -24.86
N LEU A 99 3.56 1.37 -24.97
CA LEU A 99 4.13 2.46 -24.18
C LEU A 99 3.66 2.38 -22.72
N ASN A 100 2.36 2.20 -22.53
CA ASN A 100 1.75 2.10 -21.21
C ASN A 100 2.27 0.87 -20.44
N ARG A 101 2.46 -0.26 -21.12
CA ARG A 101 3.01 -1.49 -20.55
C ARG A 101 4.37 -1.25 -19.89
N ALA A 102 5.36 -0.79 -20.65
CA ALA A 102 6.72 -0.58 -20.15
C ALA A 102 6.77 0.39 -18.97
N TYR A 103 6.00 1.46 -19.05
CA TYR A 103 5.90 2.45 -17.98
C TYR A 103 5.29 1.85 -16.70
N MET A 104 4.22 1.08 -16.83
CA MET A 104 3.53 0.48 -15.68
C MET A 104 4.31 -0.69 -15.07
N GLU A 105 5.04 -1.49 -15.86
CA GLU A 105 5.96 -2.51 -15.37
C GLU A 105 7.03 -1.89 -14.45
N THR A 106 7.65 -0.81 -14.91
CA THR A 106 8.63 -0.05 -14.11
C THR A 106 8.03 0.49 -12.81
N MET A 107 6.80 0.95 -12.88
CA MET A 107 6.12 1.56 -11.73
C MET A 107 5.66 0.57 -10.68
N MET A 108 5.19 -0.59 -11.12
CA MET A 108 4.77 -1.67 -10.21
C MET A 108 5.96 -2.47 -9.68
N GLY A 109 7.18 -2.18 -10.16
CA GLY A 109 8.36 -2.94 -9.74
C GLY A 109 8.27 -4.41 -10.13
N VAL A 110 7.56 -4.72 -11.25
CA VAL A 110 7.44 -6.09 -11.74
C VAL A 110 8.84 -6.60 -12.08
N SER A 111 9.31 -7.57 -11.33
CA SER A 111 10.67 -8.06 -11.42
C SER A 111 10.96 -8.82 -12.71
N THR A 112 9.93 -9.45 -13.28
CA THR A 112 10.02 -10.22 -14.52
C THR A 112 8.90 -9.79 -15.44
N PRO A 113 9.17 -9.17 -16.59
CA PRO A 113 8.15 -8.77 -17.56
C PRO A 113 7.32 -9.96 -18.03
N MET A 114 6.10 -9.67 -18.50
CA MET A 114 5.24 -10.68 -19.11
C MET A 114 5.91 -11.23 -20.39
N PRO A 115 5.88 -12.56 -20.64
CA PRO A 115 6.38 -13.13 -21.90
C PRO A 115 5.76 -12.47 -23.12
N ASP A 116 6.56 -12.24 -24.16
CA ASP A 116 6.11 -11.54 -25.37
C ASP A 116 4.98 -12.28 -26.11
N GLU A 117 4.95 -13.62 -26.04
CA GLU A 117 3.86 -14.43 -26.59
C GLU A 117 2.52 -14.08 -25.96
N VAL A 118 2.50 -13.92 -24.64
CA VAL A 118 1.27 -13.59 -23.88
C VAL A 118 0.86 -12.15 -24.14
N THR A 119 1.80 -11.22 -24.13
CA THR A 119 1.52 -9.80 -24.39
C THR A 119 1.05 -9.55 -25.81
N SER A 120 1.58 -10.30 -26.77
CA SER A 120 1.13 -10.23 -28.18
C SER A 120 -0.28 -10.80 -28.37
N ALA A 121 -0.65 -11.82 -27.59
CA ALA A 121 -2.00 -12.38 -27.60
C ALA A 121 -3.06 -11.50 -26.92
N ILE A 122 -2.63 -10.71 -25.91
CA ILE A 122 -3.52 -9.81 -25.13
C ILE A 122 -3.65 -8.44 -25.80
N GLY A 123 -2.54 -7.90 -26.27
CA GLY A 123 -2.47 -6.54 -26.80
C GLY A 123 -3.12 -6.41 -28.17
N PRO A 124 -3.63 -5.22 -28.54
CA PRO A 124 -4.08 -4.96 -29.90
C PRO A 124 -2.89 -5.10 -30.86
N PRO A 125 -3.14 -5.62 -32.08
CA PRO A 125 -2.08 -5.69 -33.09
C PRO A 125 -1.53 -4.28 -33.39
N PRO A 126 -0.24 -4.16 -33.75
CA PRO A 126 0.36 -2.86 -34.06
C PRO A 126 -0.43 -2.13 -35.14
N ALA A 127 -0.92 -0.93 -34.82
CA ALA A 127 -1.72 -0.14 -35.74
C ALA A 127 -0.89 0.33 -36.94
N GLN A 128 -1.41 0.14 -38.16
CA GLN A 128 -0.77 0.55 -39.42
C GLN A 128 -1.65 1.55 -40.19
N GLY A 129 -1.02 2.41 -40.99
CA GLY A 129 -1.74 3.35 -41.86
C GLY A 129 -2.71 4.27 -41.10
N ALA A 130 -3.95 4.37 -41.57
CA ALA A 130 -4.99 5.21 -40.97
C ALA A 130 -5.35 4.83 -39.52
N ALA A 131 -5.19 3.55 -39.14
CA ALA A 131 -5.40 3.10 -37.77
C ALA A 131 -4.39 3.70 -36.81
N ARG A 132 -3.12 3.86 -37.23
CA ARG A 132 -2.06 4.52 -36.46
C ARG A 132 -2.39 6.00 -36.20
N VAL A 133 -2.88 6.71 -37.21
CA VAL A 133 -3.32 8.11 -37.03
C VAL A 133 -4.46 8.21 -36.03
N ARG A 134 -5.43 7.30 -36.10
CA ARG A 134 -6.55 7.24 -35.14
C ARG A 134 -6.07 6.95 -33.71
N GLU A 135 -5.09 6.09 -33.56
CA GLU A 135 -4.47 5.81 -32.26
C GLU A 135 -3.75 7.04 -31.67
N TYR A 136 -2.99 7.77 -32.49
CA TYR A 136 -2.40 9.05 -32.08
C TYR A 136 -3.44 10.08 -31.66
N LEU A 137 -4.54 10.20 -32.40
CA LEU A 137 -5.63 11.09 -32.02
C LEU A 137 -6.28 10.71 -30.67
N LYS A 138 -6.42 9.40 -30.40
CA LYS A 138 -6.88 8.93 -29.10
C LYS A 138 -5.89 9.29 -27.99
N LEU A 139 -4.58 9.11 -28.20
CA LEU A 139 -3.55 9.51 -27.25
C LEU A 139 -3.56 11.02 -26.96
N VAL A 140 -3.71 11.85 -27.99
CA VAL A 140 -3.84 13.31 -27.82
C VAL A 140 -5.10 13.65 -27.03
N LYS A 141 -6.24 12.98 -27.29
CA LYS A 141 -7.46 13.17 -26.52
C LYS A 141 -7.29 12.78 -25.04
N VAL A 142 -6.62 11.66 -24.76
CA VAL A 142 -6.29 11.24 -23.39
C VAL A 142 -5.38 12.26 -22.71
N GLY A 143 -4.33 12.74 -23.40
CA GLY A 143 -3.45 13.76 -22.89
C GLY A 143 -4.16 15.08 -22.56
N ALA A 144 -5.05 15.54 -23.45
CA ALA A 144 -5.88 16.73 -23.20
C ALA A 144 -6.85 16.51 -22.01
N GLY A 145 -7.42 15.30 -21.88
CA GLY A 145 -8.25 14.91 -20.74
C GLY A 145 -7.46 14.96 -19.43
N LEU A 146 -6.23 14.45 -19.42
CA LEU A 146 -5.35 14.49 -18.24
C LEU A 146 -4.96 15.91 -17.83
N LEU A 147 -4.64 16.77 -18.80
CA LEU A 147 -4.38 18.20 -18.54
C LEU A 147 -5.62 18.87 -17.93
N TRP A 148 -6.79 18.59 -18.47
CA TRP A 148 -8.05 19.08 -17.89
C TRP A 148 -8.27 18.59 -16.46
N GLN A 149 -8.00 17.32 -16.20
CA GLN A 149 -8.07 16.74 -14.83
C GLN A 149 -7.04 17.41 -13.91
N ALA A 150 -5.81 17.68 -14.38
CA ALA A 150 -4.78 18.36 -13.59
C ALA A 150 -5.23 19.77 -13.17
N VAL A 151 -5.86 20.52 -14.07
CA VAL A 151 -6.42 21.86 -13.77
C VAL A 151 -7.57 21.78 -12.78
N ARG A 152 -8.43 20.76 -12.89
CA ARG A 152 -9.61 20.58 -12.02
C ARG A 152 -9.30 19.91 -10.68
N LEU A 153 -8.12 19.30 -10.53
CA LEU A 153 -7.76 18.49 -9.39
C LEU A 153 -7.98 19.19 -8.03
N PRO A 154 -7.66 20.49 -7.83
CA PRO A 154 -7.96 21.15 -6.54
C PRO A 154 -9.44 21.11 -6.19
N LYS A 155 -10.33 21.32 -7.16
CA LYS A 155 -11.79 21.25 -6.95
C LYS A 155 -12.27 19.80 -6.75
N THR A 156 -11.72 18.84 -7.49
CA THR A 156 -12.06 17.43 -7.35
C THR A 156 -11.62 16.92 -5.99
N ARG A 157 -10.43 17.32 -5.52
CA ARG A 157 -9.93 17.00 -4.19
C ARG A 157 -10.81 17.57 -3.08
N ALA A 158 -11.20 18.84 -3.15
CA ALA A 158 -12.09 19.45 -2.16
C ALA A 158 -13.43 18.69 -2.08
N ARG A 159 -14.06 18.41 -3.21
CA ARG A 159 -15.31 17.62 -3.26
C ARG A 159 -15.15 16.20 -2.73
N PHE A 160 -13.97 15.57 -2.96
CA PHE A 160 -13.67 14.26 -2.40
C PHE A 160 -13.63 14.31 -0.88
N TYR A 161 -12.91 15.29 -0.29
CA TYR A 161 -12.86 15.46 1.17
C TYR A 161 -14.22 15.78 1.77
N ASP A 162 -15.02 16.66 1.14
CA ASP A 162 -16.38 16.98 1.58
C ASP A 162 -17.25 15.71 1.62
N ARG A 163 -17.22 14.92 0.54
CA ARG A 163 -17.95 13.65 0.43
C ARG A 163 -17.48 12.63 1.45
N LEU A 164 -16.17 12.48 1.63
CA LEU A 164 -15.56 11.56 2.58
C LEU A 164 -15.94 11.92 4.02
N ASN A 165 -15.77 13.18 4.39
CA ASN A 165 -16.09 13.65 5.74
C ASN A 165 -17.58 13.54 6.04
N ALA A 166 -18.44 13.88 5.08
CA ALA A 166 -19.89 13.68 5.22
C ALA A 166 -20.25 12.19 5.39
N ALA A 167 -19.54 11.30 4.69
CA ALA A 167 -19.81 9.87 4.76
C ALA A 167 -19.30 9.23 6.06
N LEU A 168 -18.11 9.59 6.53
CA LEU A 168 -17.48 8.95 7.70
C LEU A 168 -17.88 9.60 9.04
N ASN A 169 -18.22 10.91 9.04
CA ASN A 169 -18.58 11.66 10.25
C ASN A 169 -20.09 11.88 10.37
N GLY A 170 -20.89 11.15 9.60
CA GLY A 170 -22.37 11.31 9.53
C GLY A 170 -23.13 10.88 10.78
N GLY A 171 -22.46 10.52 11.88
CA GLY A 171 -23.09 10.19 13.15
C GLY A 171 -23.80 8.82 13.18
N PHE A 172 -23.49 7.92 12.25
CA PHE A 172 -24.01 6.55 12.31
C PHE A 172 -23.36 5.79 13.47
N ASP A 173 -24.19 5.36 14.41
CA ASP A 173 -23.73 4.62 15.58
C ASP A 173 -23.66 3.12 15.29
N THR A 174 -22.44 2.62 15.12
CA THR A 174 -22.18 1.18 14.89
C THR A 174 -22.45 0.34 16.15
N ASP A 175 -22.48 0.94 17.35
CA ASP A 175 -22.57 0.17 18.58
C ASP A 175 -24.01 -0.20 18.93
N THR A 176 -24.98 0.60 18.52
CA THR A 176 -26.41 0.37 18.78
C THR A 176 -27.18 -0.10 17.54
N ALA A 177 -26.59 0.01 16.35
CA ALA A 177 -27.26 -0.35 15.10
C ALA A 177 -27.47 -1.87 14.96
N GLY A 178 -28.67 -2.26 14.52
CA GLY A 178 -28.98 -3.66 14.18
C GLY A 178 -28.40 -4.09 12.82
N PRO A 179 -28.39 -5.42 12.53
CA PRO A 179 -27.67 -5.97 11.37
C PRO A 179 -28.14 -5.40 10.02
N THR A 180 -29.44 -5.19 9.84
CA THR A 180 -29.97 -4.59 8.60
C THR A 180 -29.45 -3.16 8.37
N ALA A 181 -29.41 -2.34 9.42
CA ALA A 181 -28.88 -1.00 9.35
C ALA A 181 -27.37 -0.98 9.09
N LEU A 182 -26.62 -1.91 9.70
CA LEU A 182 -25.19 -2.09 9.48
C LEU A 182 -24.86 -2.52 8.03
N ALA A 183 -25.63 -3.47 7.48
CA ALA A 183 -25.49 -3.88 6.08
C ALA A 183 -25.81 -2.73 5.11
N ALA A 184 -26.89 -1.97 5.38
CA ALA A 184 -27.23 -0.78 4.59
C ALA A 184 -26.14 0.29 4.68
N GLU A 185 -25.53 0.48 5.84
CA GLU A 185 -24.42 1.42 6.04
C GLU A 185 -23.18 1.00 5.25
N TYR A 186 -22.82 -0.29 5.24
CA TYR A 186 -21.76 -0.78 4.38
C TYR A 186 -22.04 -0.48 2.90
N ARG A 187 -23.28 -0.76 2.42
CA ARG A 187 -23.69 -0.46 1.04
C ARG A 187 -23.62 1.04 0.72
N ARG A 188 -23.96 1.89 1.69
CA ARG A 188 -23.85 3.36 1.58
C ARG A 188 -22.39 3.78 1.39
N ILE A 189 -21.47 3.26 2.21
CA ILE A 189 -20.03 3.54 2.10
C ILE A 189 -19.49 3.04 0.75
N GLU A 190 -19.86 1.84 0.34
CA GLU A 190 -19.47 1.25 -0.93
C GLU A 190 -19.85 2.16 -2.11
N SER A 191 -21.11 2.58 -2.20
CA SER A 191 -21.62 3.42 -3.30
C SER A 191 -21.14 4.88 -3.24
N THR A 192 -20.95 5.42 -2.03
CA THR A 192 -20.59 6.83 -1.85
C THR A 192 -19.09 7.08 -2.01
N LEU A 193 -18.24 6.16 -1.53
CA LEU A 193 -16.80 6.33 -1.47
C LEU A 193 -16.05 5.42 -2.44
N LEU A 194 -16.30 4.11 -2.45
CA LEU A 194 -15.54 3.18 -3.27
C LEU A 194 -15.86 3.33 -4.76
N ASP A 195 -17.11 3.55 -5.13
CA ASP A 195 -17.51 3.80 -6.52
C ASP A 195 -17.07 5.19 -7.03
N ARG A 196 -16.62 6.07 -6.14
CA ARG A 196 -16.23 7.45 -6.46
C ARG A 196 -14.84 7.79 -5.95
N TRP A 197 -13.89 6.89 -6.16
CA TRP A 197 -12.48 7.05 -5.81
C TRP A 197 -11.72 7.88 -6.86
N ASP A 198 -12.26 9.06 -7.21
CA ASP A 198 -11.84 9.93 -8.32
C ASP A 198 -10.55 10.71 -8.03
N ALA A 199 -10.51 11.53 -6.97
CA ALA A 199 -9.37 12.39 -6.67
C ALA A 199 -8.07 11.62 -6.39
N PRO A 200 -8.07 10.52 -5.59
CA PRO A 200 -6.87 9.72 -5.39
C PRO A 200 -6.30 9.14 -6.69
N LEU A 201 -7.16 8.56 -7.55
CA LEU A 201 -6.73 8.00 -8.83
C LEU A 201 -6.10 9.03 -9.76
N VAL A 202 -6.77 10.19 -9.93
CA VAL A 202 -6.26 11.29 -10.76
C VAL A 202 -4.91 11.76 -10.22
N ASN A 203 -4.83 11.99 -8.90
CA ASN A 203 -3.60 12.49 -8.31
C ASN A 203 -2.47 11.48 -8.38
N ASP A 204 -2.73 10.19 -8.13
CA ASP A 204 -1.72 9.13 -8.23
C ASP A 204 -1.13 9.07 -9.64
N PHE A 205 -1.98 9.11 -10.67
CA PHE A 205 -1.53 9.11 -12.06
C PHE A 205 -0.70 10.35 -12.41
N LEU A 206 -1.16 11.55 -12.02
CA LEU A 206 -0.42 12.79 -12.24
C LEU A 206 0.88 12.84 -11.43
N CYS A 207 0.89 12.32 -10.22
CA CYS A 207 2.09 12.19 -9.38
C CYS A 207 3.16 11.36 -10.08
N MET A 208 2.75 10.23 -10.66
CA MET A 208 3.64 9.34 -11.39
C MET A 208 4.29 10.01 -12.59
N ILE A 209 3.47 10.68 -13.41
CA ILE A 209 3.98 11.44 -14.57
C ILE A 209 4.93 12.55 -14.12
N ALA A 210 4.53 13.32 -13.10
CA ALA A 210 5.32 14.43 -12.59
C ALA A 210 6.67 13.96 -12.03
N PHE A 211 6.66 12.90 -11.23
CA PHE A 211 7.86 12.34 -10.60
C PHE A 211 8.83 11.78 -11.66
N GLY A 212 8.33 10.99 -12.61
CA GLY A 212 9.15 10.49 -13.71
C GLY A 212 9.71 11.61 -14.60
N ALA A 213 8.89 12.57 -14.97
CA ALA A 213 9.30 13.68 -15.82
C ALA A 213 10.33 14.60 -15.13
N SER A 214 10.13 14.95 -13.87
CA SER A 214 11.05 15.79 -13.10
C SER A 214 12.41 15.11 -12.88
N ARG A 215 12.39 13.80 -12.57
CA ARG A 215 13.61 13.00 -12.42
C ARG A 215 14.41 12.94 -13.70
N ASN A 216 13.78 12.55 -14.80
CA ASN A 216 14.44 12.46 -16.12
C ASN A 216 14.96 13.83 -16.61
N LEU A 217 14.24 14.90 -16.29
CA LEU A 217 14.63 16.25 -16.68
C LEU A 217 15.87 16.71 -15.92
N LEU A 218 15.94 16.52 -14.62
CA LEU A 218 17.11 16.86 -13.80
C LEU A 218 18.31 15.98 -14.14
N GLU A 219 18.12 14.69 -14.34
CA GLU A 219 19.18 13.77 -14.80
C GLU A 219 19.77 14.21 -16.14
N LYS A 220 18.91 14.56 -17.12
CA LYS A 220 19.34 15.05 -18.44
C LYS A 220 20.11 16.37 -18.38
N TRP A 221 19.79 17.26 -17.44
CA TRP A 221 20.38 18.59 -17.34
C TRP A 221 21.59 18.67 -16.43
N LEU A 222 21.66 17.86 -15.38
CA LEU A 222 22.68 17.89 -14.34
C LEU A 222 23.44 16.55 -14.17
N GLY A 223 23.09 15.53 -14.97
CA GLY A 223 23.71 14.20 -14.85
C GLY A 223 23.34 13.49 -13.54
N PRO A 224 24.23 12.65 -12.99
CA PRO A 224 23.98 11.91 -11.74
C PRO A 224 23.66 12.81 -10.54
N GLU A 225 24.25 14.01 -10.46
CA GLU A 225 23.96 15.01 -9.43
C GLU A 225 22.51 15.46 -9.46
N GLY A 226 21.88 15.47 -10.64
CA GLY A 226 20.46 15.75 -10.81
C GLY A 226 19.55 14.72 -10.16
N LEU A 227 19.96 13.47 -10.08
CA LEU A 227 19.20 12.41 -9.38
C LEU A 227 19.28 12.56 -7.86
N VAL A 228 20.48 12.90 -7.34
CA VAL A 228 20.67 13.20 -5.92
C VAL A 228 19.84 14.42 -5.54
N LEU A 229 19.96 15.51 -6.28
CA LEU A 229 19.18 16.72 -6.09
C LEU A 229 17.66 16.43 -6.12
N HIS A 230 17.19 15.61 -7.08
CA HIS A 230 15.78 15.26 -7.16
C HIS A 230 15.29 14.55 -5.88
N ASN A 231 16.08 13.65 -5.32
CA ASN A 231 15.73 12.99 -4.07
C ASN A 231 15.72 13.98 -2.90
N ASP A 232 16.73 14.86 -2.80
CA ASP A 232 16.87 15.85 -1.72
C ASP A 232 15.73 16.89 -1.72
N VAL A 233 15.34 17.40 -2.89
CA VAL A 233 14.24 18.37 -2.98
C VAL A 233 12.87 17.77 -2.66
N MET A 234 12.72 16.45 -2.63
CA MET A 234 11.47 15.79 -2.22
C MET A 234 11.35 15.63 -0.71
N ILE A 235 12.35 16.04 0.08
CA ILE A 235 12.36 16.01 1.55
C ILE A 235 11.66 17.27 2.12
N GLY A 236 11.11 17.16 3.33
CA GLY A 236 10.73 18.33 4.15
C GLY A 236 9.52 19.10 3.63
N GLN A 237 8.49 18.42 3.12
CA GLN A 237 7.31 19.09 2.58
C GLN A 237 6.29 19.54 3.66
N GLY A 238 6.65 19.48 4.95
CA GLY A 238 5.94 20.07 6.10
C GLY A 238 4.48 19.62 6.35
N ASP A 239 3.68 19.48 5.29
CA ASP A 239 2.24 19.18 5.34
C ASP A 239 1.89 17.74 4.91
N ILE A 240 2.85 16.81 5.00
CA ILE A 240 2.59 15.41 4.68
C ILE A 240 2.03 14.70 5.92
N ILE A 241 0.81 14.16 5.79
CA ILE A 241 0.12 13.45 6.87
C ILE A 241 0.95 12.26 7.41
N SER A 242 1.83 11.67 6.59
CA SER A 242 2.69 10.55 7.00
C SER A 242 3.82 10.97 7.93
N ALA A 243 4.21 12.24 7.98
CA ALA A 243 5.24 12.76 8.89
C ALA A 243 4.67 13.22 10.24
N GLU A 244 3.40 13.63 10.28
CA GLU A 244 2.74 14.14 11.50
C GLU A 244 2.76 13.13 12.67
N PRO A 245 2.54 11.81 12.48
CA PRO A 245 2.63 10.84 13.57
C PRO A 245 3.98 10.86 14.30
N ALA A 246 5.10 10.88 13.54
CA ALA A 246 6.43 10.91 14.11
C ALA A 246 6.68 12.21 14.90
N GLN A 247 6.26 13.36 14.37
CA GLN A 247 6.39 14.66 15.03
C GLN A 247 5.57 14.72 16.33
N ARG A 248 4.34 14.20 16.31
CA ARG A 248 3.49 14.15 17.51
C ARG A 248 4.04 13.18 18.57
N ILE A 249 4.54 12.01 18.15
CA ILE A 249 5.21 11.06 19.05
C ILE A 249 6.45 11.71 19.69
N ALA A 250 7.25 12.44 18.92
CA ALA A 250 8.42 13.15 19.46
C ALA A 250 8.01 14.24 20.48
N ARG A 251 6.94 15.00 20.19
CA ARG A 251 6.39 16.00 21.12
C ARG A 251 5.86 15.36 22.40
N MET A 252 5.05 14.30 22.28
CA MET A 252 4.55 13.56 23.46
C MET A 252 5.70 12.93 24.25
N GLY A 253 6.74 12.42 23.56
CA GLY A 253 7.96 11.91 24.20
C GLY A 253 8.68 13.00 25.02
N GLN A 254 8.74 14.24 24.52
CA GLN A 254 9.28 15.37 25.29
C GLN A 254 8.43 15.64 26.54
N MET A 255 7.11 15.69 26.41
CA MET A 255 6.22 15.89 27.56
C MET A 255 6.37 14.80 28.63
N VAL A 256 6.48 13.53 28.19
CA VAL A 256 6.70 12.37 29.07
C VAL A 256 8.07 12.43 29.75
N ARG A 257 9.11 12.91 29.06
CA ARG A 257 10.46 13.14 29.62
C ARG A 257 10.42 14.21 30.70
N ASP A 258 9.78 15.34 30.40
CA ASP A 258 9.69 16.48 31.33
C ASP A 258 8.89 16.12 32.58
N ALA A 259 7.90 15.23 32.46
CA ALA A 259 7.14 14.66 33.56
C ALA A 259 7.86 13.52 34.31
N GLY A 260 8.94 12.96 33.77
CA GLY A 260 9.71 11.88 34.39
C GLY A 260 8.99 10.52 34.45
N ILE A 261 7.99 10.28 33.58
CA ILE A 261 7.10 9.09 33.65
C ILE A 261 7.36 8.05 32.55
N ALA A 262 8.50 8.10 31.87
CA ALA A 262 8.78 7.21 30.71
C ALA A 262 8.72 5.71 31.09
N ASP A 263 9.27 5.33 32.26
CA ASP A 263 9.26 3.93 32.71
C ASP A 263 7.86 3.50 33.18
N ALA A 264 7.15 4.38 33.91
CA ALA A 264 5.76 4.13 34.29
C ALA A 264 4.86 3.96 33.05
N LEU A 265 5.08 4.74 32.00
CA LEU A 265 4.33 4.61 30.74
C LEU A 265 4.58 3.25 30.05
N ARG A 266 5.81 2.70 30.12
CA ARG A 266 6.13 1.37 29.59
C ARG A 266 5.45 0.25 30.38
N GLU A 267 5.39 0.37 31.70
CA GLU A 267 4.89 -0.68 32.58
C GLU A 267 3.37 -0.65 32.76
N GLN A 268 2.78 0.52 32.90
CA GLN A 268 1.38 0.71 33.27
C GLN A 268 0.50 1.18 32.09
N GLY A 269 1.12 1.49 30.94
CA GLY A 269 0.36 1.95 29.76
C GLY A 269 -0.42 3.24 30.03
N MET A 270 -1.68 3.28 29.61
CA MET A 270 -2.57 4.45 29.80
C MET A 270 -2.73 4.86 31.28
N GLY A 271 -2.66 3.91 32.22
CA GLY A 271 -2.79 4.20 33.65
C GLY A 271 -1.71 5.17 34.18
N ALA A 272 -0.50 5.20 33.59
CA ALA A 272 0.53 6.16 33.95
C ALA A 272 0.16 7.62 33.60
N LEU A 273 -0.84 7.84 32.77
CA LEU A 273 -1.27 9.16 32.29
C LEU A 273 -2.37 9.79 33.16
N ASP A 274 -2.97 9.07 34.12
CA ASP A 274 -4.09 9.53 34.94
C ASP A 274 -3.77 10.82 35.72
N ALA A 275 -2.52 10.97 36.15
CA ALA A 275 -2.04 12.18 36.85
C ALA A 275 -1.56 13.30 35.89
N HIS A 276 -1.58 13.08 34.56
CA HIS A 276 -1.03 13.98 33.55
C HIS A 276 -2.06 14.35 32.46
N PRO A 277 -3.07 15.19 32.76
CA PRO A 277 -4.19 15.44 31.87
C PRO A 277 -3.79 16.05 30.52
N GLU A 278 -2.73 16.85 30.46
CA GLU A 278 -2.24 17.46 29.21
C GLU A 278 -1.68 16.38 28.26
N ILE A 279 -0.94 15.39 28.80
CA ILE A 279 -0.40 14.28 28.00
C ILE A 279 -1.56 13.37 27.55
N THR A 280 -2.49 13.08 28.45
CA THR A 280 -3.71 12.30 28.14
C THR A 280 -4.48 12.93 27.00
N GLN A 281 -4.70 14.24 27.03
CA GLN A 281 -5.41 14.96 25.97
C GLN A 281 -4.69 14.88 24.62
N GLU A 282 -3.33 15.00 24.62
CA GLU A 282 -2.56 14.90 23.37
C GLU A 282 -2.59 13.48 22.81
N VAL A 283 -2.52 12.44 23.66
CA VAL A 283 -2.65 11.03 23.26
C VAL A 283 -4.06 10.77 22.70
N GLN A 284 -5.11 11.26 23.36
CA GLN A 284 -6.49 11.13 22.88
C GLN A 284 -6.69 11.82 21.53
N SER A 285 -6.22 13.07 21.40
CA SER A 285 -6.25 13.81 20.13
C SER A 285 -5.47 13.09 19.01
N TYR A 286 -4.36 12.40 19.36
CA TYR A 286 -3.66 11.56 18.42
C TYR A 286 -4.50 10.36 17.97
N LEU A 287 -5.11 9.64 18.93
CA LEU A 287 -5.96 8.48 18.66
C LEU A 287 -7.23 8.85 17.87
N GLU A 288 -7.82 10.01 18.11
CA GLU A 288 -8.96 10.51 17.30
C GLU A 288 -8.59 10.67 15.82
N LYS A 289 -7.39 11.15 15.52
CA LYS A 289 -6.94 11.37 14.14
C LYS A 289 -6.30 10.14 13.50
N PHE A 290 -5.50 9.40 14.25
CA PHE A 290 -4.68 8.31 13.77
C PHE A 290 -5.04 6.94 14.37
N GLY A 291 -6.12 6.85 15.12
CA GLY A 291 -6.53 5.64 15.83
C GLY A 291 -6.85 4.45 14.90
N ASP A 292 -7.24 4.71 13.66
CA ASP A 292 -7.43 3.66 12.64
C ASP A 292 -6.12 3.09 12.09
N ARG A 293 -4.96 3.74 12.36
CA ARG A 293 -3.65 3.22 11.97
C ARG A 293 -3.27 2.01 12.81
N CYS A 294 -2.59 1.09 12.18
CA CYS A 294 -1.98 -0.08 12.80
C CYS A 294 -0.95 -0.68 11.85
N THR A 295 -0.22 -1.66 12.33
CA THR A 295 0.55 -2.53 11.45
C THR A 295 -0.43 -3.28 10.54
N GLU A 296 -0.12 -3.33 9.24
CA GLU A 296 -0.98 -3.95 8.23
C GLU A 296 -2.38 -3.29 8.15
N GLU A 297 -2.43 -1.96 8.14
CA GLU A 297 -3.65 -1.16 8.29
C GLU A 297 -4.76 -1.45 7.27
N LEU A 298 -4.43 -2.03 6.11
CA LEU A 298 -5.39 -2.41 5.07
C LEU A 298 -5.98 -3.82 5.29
N LYS A 299 -5.56 -4.54 6.31
CA LYS A 299 -6.23 -5.78 6.73
C LYS A 299 -7.33 -5.44 7.72
N LEU A 300 -8.55 -5.84 7.44
CA LEU A 300 -9.70 -5.58 8.32
C LEU A 300 -9.58 -6.29 9.68
N GLU A 301 -8.88 -7.42 9.72
CA GLU A 301 -8.58 -8.18 10.94
C GLU A 301 -7.51 -7.55 11.83
N SER A 302 -6.74 -6.57 11.35
CA SER A 302 -5.72 -5.90 12.16
C SER A 302 -6.32 -5.14 13.34
N ILE A 303 -5.57 -5.05 14.44
CA ILE A 303 -5.99 -4.33 15.65
C ILE A 303 -5.51 -2.88 15.53
N PRO A 304 -6.40 -1.89 15.47
CA PRO A 304 -6.03 -0.48 15.34
C PRO A 304 -5.56 0.11 16.68
N LEU A 305 -4.84 1.23 16.61
CA LEU A 305 -4.37 1.95 17.80
C LEU A 305 -5.52 2.42 18.72
N SER A 306 -6.71 2.66 18.17
CA SER A 306 -7.89 2.99 18.96
C SER A 306 -8.41 1.82 19.81
N GLU A 307 -8.14 0.57 19.41
CA GLU A 307 -8.49 -0.65 20.16
C GLU A 307 -7.34 -1.07 21.10
N ASP A 308 -6.08 -0.95 20.64
CA ASP A 308 -4.88 -1.23 21.44
C ASP A 308 -3.79 -0.17 21.21
N PRO A 309 -3.65 0.83 22.10
CA PRO A 309 -2.66 1.88 21.99
C PRO A 309 -1.25 1.50 22.47
N THR A 310 -1.00 0.26 22.88
CA THR A 310 0.26 -0.17 23.51
C THR A 310 1.48 0.18 22.68
N SER A 311 1.46 -0.06 21.38
CA SER A 311 2.59 0.26 20.48
C SER A 311 2.84 1.78 20.37
N LEU A 312 1.82 2.61 20.43
CA LEU A 312 1.93 4.07 20.48
C LEU A 312 2.60 4.52 21.78
N LEU A 313 2.16 3.99 22.92
CA LEU A 313 2.71 4.36 24.24
C LEU A 313 4.17 3.92 24.37
N GLN A 314 4.53 2.76 23.85
CA GLN A 314 5.92 2.31 23.77
C GLN A 314 6.78 3.23 22.92
N ALA A 315 6.27 3.69 21.76
CA ALA A 315 6.94 4.63 20.88
C ALA A 315 7.16 5.99 21.56
N ILE A 316 6.17 6.50 22.29
CA ILE A 316 6.27 7.74 23.07
C ILE A 316 7.33 7.59 24.16
N ALA A 317 7.31 6.50 24.93
CA ALA A 317 8.28 6.23 25.98
C ALA A 317 9.72 6.05 25.45
N ALA A 318 9.87 5.41 24.29
CA ALA A 318 11.15 5.31 23.59
C ALA A 318 11.66 6.67 23.11
N SER A 319 10.77 7.51 22.58
CA SER A 319 11.10 8.89 22.18
C SER A 319 11.52 9.76 23.37
N ALA A 320 10.92 9.56 24.55
CA ALA A 320 11.31 10.26 25.78
C ALA A 320 12.77 10.01 26.19
N SER A 321 13.31 8.85 25.88
CA SER A 321 14.70 8.48 26.22
C SER A 321 15.76 9.05 25.27
N ARG A 322 15.36 9.79 24.21
CA ARG A 322 16.26 10.33 23.18
C ARG A 322 16.60 11.79 23.40
N SER A 323 17.84 12.16 23.11
CA SER A 323 18.19 13.56 22.86
C SER A 323 17.55 14.00 21.54
N VAL A 324 17.01 15.22 21.52
CA VAL A 324 16.42 15.81 20.32
C VAL A 324 17.46 15.82 19.20
N VAL A 325 17.25 14.99 18.17
CA VAL A 325 18.04 15.11 16.93
C VAL A 325 17.49 16.33 16.20
N ALA A 326 18.34 17.31 15.95
CA ALA A 326 17.98 18.51 15.19
C ALA A 326 17.37 18.10 13.85
N SER A 327 16.21 18.68 13.54
CA SER A 327 15.58 18.54 12.23
C SER A 327 16.59 18.93 11.14
N HIS A 328 16.73 18.13 10.10
CA HIS A 328 17.52 18.49 8.94
C HIS A 328 16.90 19.75 8.31
N ASP A 329 17.70 20.81 8.27
CA ASP A 329 17.35 22.07 7.63
C ASP A 329 17.37 21.82 6.10
N THR A 330 16.21 21.46 5.55
CA THR A 330 16.06 21.25 4.11
C THR A 330 15.97 22.61 3.42
N ARG A 331 17.10 23.11 2.97
CA ARG A 331 17.12 24.31 2.15
C ARG A 331 16.65 23.99 0.74
N ASP A 332 15.73 24.80 0.21
CA ASP A 332 15.43 24.75 -1.22
C ASP A 332 16.73 25.01 -1.99
N PRO A 333 17.00 24.25 -3.06
CA PRO A 333 18.23 24.43 -3.84
C PRO A 333 18.30 25.83 -4.45
N ASP A 334 19.51 26.37 -4.53
CA ASP A 334 19.72 27.62 -5.24
C ASP A 334 19.66 27.36 -6.76
N TRP A 335 18.46 27.56 -7.32
CA TRP A 335 18.21 27.37 -8.74
C TRP A 335 18.98 28.37 -9.62
N ASP A 336 19.44 29.51 -9.06
CA ASP A 336 20.25 30.49 -9.76
C ASP A 336 21.69 29.99 -9.91
N GLU A 337 22.22 29.33 -8.90
CA GLU A 337 23.54 28.70 -8.95
C GLU A 337 23.54 27.48 -9.88
N LEU A 338 22.50 26.64 -9.84
CA LEU A 338 22.38 25.43 -10.68
C LEU A 338 22.22 25.76 -12.18
N PHE A 339 21.55 26.86 -12.52
CA PHE A 339 21.28 27.25 -13.92
C PHE A 339 21.65 28.71 -14.22
N PRO A 340 22.91 29.16 -13.99
CA PRO A 340 23.28 30.59 -14.05
C PRO A 340 23.13 31.22 -15.44
N LYS A 341 23.29 30.41 -16.51
CA LYS A 341 23.27 30.88 -17.91
C LYS A 341 21.97 30.54 -18.66
N ASN A 342 20.99 29.89 -17.99
CA ASN A 342 19.79 29.41 -18.68
C ASN A 342 18.50 29.65 -17.87
N PRO A 343 17.92 30.87 -17.98
CA PRO A 343 16.72 31.22 -17.21
C PRO A 343 15.50 30.36 -17.55
N ILE A 344 15.42 29.79 -18.76
CA ILE A 344 14.32 28.91 -19.18
C ILE A 344 14.43 27.58 -18.45
N LYS A 345 15.61 26.96 -18.43
CA LYS A 345 15.81 25.70 -17.68
C LYS A 345 15.53 25.90 -16.19
N ARG A 346 16.00 27.00 -15.60
CA ARG A 346 15.74 27.39 -14.23
C ARG A 346 14.23 27.47 -13.93
N PHE A 347 13.49 28.22 -14.76
CA PHE A 347 12.03 28.34 -14.60
C PHE A 347 11.33 26.97 -14.71
N CYS A 348 11.66 26.17 -15.73
CA CYS A 348 11.08 24.86 -15.93
C CYS A 348 11.43 23.89 -14.78
N ALA A 349 12.67 23.88 -14.29
CA ALA A 349 13.09 23.06 -13.17
C ALA A 349 12.30 23.42 -11.89
N LYS A 350 12.26 24.69 -11.54
CA LYS A 350 11.51 25.18 -10.38
C LYS A 350 10.02 24.84 -10.47
N TRP A 351 9.42 25.07 -11.64
CA TRP A 351 8.00 24.78 -11.85
C TRP A 351 7.69 23.30 -11.74
N ILE A 352 8.43 22.43 -12.44
CA ILE A 352 8.16 20.98 -12.43
C ILE A 352 8.40 20.38 -11.05
N ILE A 353 9.43 20.80 -10.33
CA ILE A 353 9.72 20.31 -8.97
C ILE A 353 8.61 20.75 -7.99
N THR A 354 8.21 22.03 -8.02
CA THR A 354 7.11 22.53 -7.17
C THR A 354 5.81 21.76 -7.44
N TRP A 355 5.52 21.49 -8.72
CA TRP A 355 4.34 20.72 -9.08
C TRP A 355 4.44 19.26 -8.64
N THR A 356 5.61 18.62 -8.78
CA THR A 356 5.87 17.25 -8.33
C THR A 356 5.73 17.14 -6.81
N LYS A 357 6.35 18.06 -6.06
CA LYS A 357 6.19 18.14 -4.59
C LYS A 357 4.71 18.15 -4.18
N ALA A 358 3.91 19.02 -4.81
CA ALA A 358 2.48 19.09 -4.53
C ALA A 358 1.73 17.77 -4.84
N ARG A 359 2.11 17.05 -5.91
CA ARG A 359 1.49 15.76 -6.26
C ARG A 359 1.88 14.65 -5.29
N VAL A 360 3.15 14.60 -4.88
CA VAL A 360 3.64 13.63 -3.88
C VAL A 360 2.93 13.84 -2.53
N ARG A 361 2.87 15.09 -2.05
CA ARG A 361 2.14 15.44 -0.83
C ARG A 361 0.66 15.05 -0.91
N ASP A 362 -0.03 15.45 -1.99
CA ASP A 362 -1.45 15.13 -2.17
C ASP A 362 -1.68 13.63 -2.27
N ARG A 363 -0.73 12.85 -2.82
CA ARG A 363 -0.78 11.39 -2.88
C ARG A 363 -0.77 10.78 -1.48
N GLU A 364 0.15 11.19 -0.63
CA GLU A 364 0.23 10.67 0.73
C GLU A 364 -1.01 11.06 1.56
N ASN A 365 -1.47 12.30 1.44
CA ASN A 365 -2.65 12.77 2.15
C ASN A 365 -3.92 12.02 1.70
N LEU A 366 -4.09 11.78 0.40
CA LEU A 366 -5.22 11.02 -0.13
C LEU A 366 -5.13 9.51 0.18
N ARG A 367 -3.91 8.96 0.27
CA ARG A 367 -3.70 7.55 0.69
C ARG A 367 -4.09 7.34 2.16
N PHE A 368 -3.87 8.32 3.03
CA PHE A 368 -4.31 8.26 4.41
C PHE A 368 -5.84 8.10 4.52
N GLU A 369 -6.60 8.72 3.63
CA GLU A 369 -8.05 8.59 3.63
C GLU A 369 -8.52 7.15 3.35
N ARG A 370 -7.71 6.35 2.68
CA ARG A 370 -7.94 4.91 2.53
C ARG A 370 -7.94 4.20 3.88
N THR A 371 -6.99 4.53 4.76
CA THR A 371 -6.93 3.99 6.14
C THR A 371 -8.22 4.29 6.92
N ARG A 372 -8.74 5.52 6.81
CA ARG A 372 -10.00 5.91 7.46
C ARG A 372 -11.20 5.10 6.94
N ILE A 373 -11.29 4.85 5.63
CA ILE A 373 -12.35 4.01 5.05
C ILE A 373 -12.23 2.56 5.52
N PHE A 374 -11.01 2.01 5.52
CA PHE A 374 -10.78 0.65 6.01
C PHE A 374 -11.10 0.53 7.50
N GLY A 375 -10.70 1.51 8.31
CA GLY A 375 -11.04 1.57 9.74
C GLY A 375 -12.56 1.63 9.97
N TYR A 376 -13.27 2.47 9.22
CA TYR A 376 -14.72 2.53 9.29
C TYR A 376 -15.39 1.22 8.87
N THR A 377 -14.95 0.63 7.77
CA THR A 377 -15.44 -0.66 7.28
C THR A 377 -15.19 -1.77 8.30
N ARG A 378 -14.01 -1.79 8.94
CA ARG A 378 -13.68 -2.70 10.05
C ARG A 378 -14.69 -2.59 11.18
N ARG A 379 -15.01 -1.37 11.63
CA ARG A 379 -16.01 -1.14 12.71
C ARG A 379 -17.38 -1.67 12.32
N VAL A 380 -17.85 -1.45 11.10
CA VAL A 380 -19.13 -1.97 10.61
C VAL A 380 -19.15 -3.51 10.62
N PHE A 381 -18.10 -4.17 10.13
CA PHE A 381 -18.04 -5.64 10.13
C PHE A 381 -17.86 -6.22 11.53
N LEU A 382 -17.10 -5.57 12.42
CA LEU A 382 -17.03 -5.99 13.84
C LEU A 382 -18.37 -5.85 14.55
N ALA A 383 -19.15 -4.81 14.24
CA ALA A 383 -20.49 -4.65 14.75
C ALA A 383 -21.44 -5.74 14.23
N LEU A 384 -21.35 -6.12 12.94
CA LEU A 384 -22.07 -7.28 12.39
C LEU A 384 -21.62 -8.58 13.07
N GLY A 385 -20.30 -8.73 13.33
CA GLY A 385 -19.76 -9.88 14.07
C GLY A 385 -20.34 -9.98 15.49
N ARG A 386 -20.45 -8.86 16.22
CA ARG A 386 -21.10 -8.79 17.53
C ARG A 386 -22.56 -9.22 17.44
N GLU A 387 -23.30 -8.73 16.45
CA GLU A 387 -24.69 -9.09 16.23
C GLU A 387 -24.86 -10.58 15.90
N PHE A 388 -23.93 -11.16 15.15
CA PHE A 388 -23.93 -12.60 14.83
C PHE A 388 -23.55 -13.45 16.04
N GLU A 389 -22.61 -13.00 16.86
CA GLU A 389 -22.26 -13.65 18.12
C GLU A 389 -23.47 -13.68 19.08
N ALA A 390 -24.14 -12.52 19.27
CA ALA A 390 -25.31 -12.41 20.13
C ALA A 390 -26.47 -13.32 19.68
N ARG A 391 -26.59 -13.62 18.39
CA ARG A 391 -27.58 -14.55 17.81
C ARG A 391 -27.08 -16.01 17.75
N GLY A 392 -25.89 -16.28 18.21
CA GLY A 392 -25.29 -17.61 18.17
C GLY A 392 -24.85 -18.10 16.78
N LEU A 393 -24.77 -17.21 15.80
CA LEU A 393 -24.29 -17.51 14.44
C LEU A 393 -22.76 -17.59 14.37
N LEU A 394 -22.04 -16.89 15.26
CA LEU A 394 -20.60 -16.96 15.46
C LEU A 394 -20.25 -17.30 16.91
N ALA A 395 -19.04 -17.77 17.15
CA ALA A 395 -18.54 -18.05 18.50
C ALA A 395 -17.96 -16.78 19.15
N ALA A 396 -17.37 -15.89 18.37
CA ALA A 396 -16.82 -14.62 18.80
C ALA A 396 -17.01 -13.55 17.71
N ARG A 397 -17.10 -12.26 18.10
CA ARG A 397 -17.30 -11.14 17.15
C ARG A 397 -16.23 -11.09 16.04
N ARG A 398 -14.98 -11.44 16.36
CA ARG A 398 -13.87 -11.41 15.39
C ARG A 398 -13.87 -12.59 14.40
N ASP A 399 -14.72 -13.58 14.62
CA ASP A 399 -14.92 -14.69 13.68
C ASP A 399 -15.49 -14.23 12.34
N VAL A 400 -16.08 -13.04 12.30
CA VAL A 400 -16.56 -12.40 11.07
C VAL A 400 -15.46 -12.27 10.02
N PHE A 401 -14.19 -12.14 10.40
CA PHE A 401 -13.07 -12.03 9.46
C PHE A 401 -12.82 -13.31 8.65
N PHE A 402 -13.28 -14.46 9.12
CA PHE A 402 -13.21 -15.73 8.40
C PHE A 402 -14.37 -15.95 7.43
N LEU A 403 -15.31 -15.00 7.33
CA LEU A 403 -16.36 -14.97 6.32
C LEU A 403 -16.00 -14.02 5.18
N THR A 404 -16.58 -14.21 4.01
CA THR A 404 -16.47 -13.21 2.93
C THR A 404 -17.49 -12.09 3.12
N THR A 405 -17.29 -10.97 2.44
CA THR A 405 -18.25 -9.85 2.41
C THR A 405 -19.65 -10.33 1.98
N GLU A 406 -19.73 -11.22 0.98
CA GLU A 406 -20.98 -11.78 0.47
C GLU A 406 -21.67 -12.68 1.48
N GLU A 407 -20.91 -13.46 2.23
CA GLU A 407 -21.48 -14.35 3.26
C GLU A 407 -22.04 -13.56 4.43
N VAL A 408 -21.32 -12.51 4.88
CA VAL A 408 -21.79 -11.63 5.95
C VAL A 408 -23.05 -10.88 5.51
N LEU A 409 -23.02 -10.24 4.36
CA LEU A 409 -24.17 -9.51 3.83
C LEU A 409 -25.32 -10.45 3.47
N GLY A 410 -25.02 -11.60 2.87
CA GLY A 410 -26.02 -12.60 2.51
C GLY A 410 -26.78 -13.17 3.70
N ALA A 411 -26.11 -13.32 4.85
CA ALA A 411 -26.76 -13.73 6.11
C ALA A 411 -27.76 -12.68 6.62
N VAL A 412 -27.51 -11.38 6.35
CA VAL A 412 -28.41 -10.29 6.74
C VAL A 412 -29.50 -10.05 5.69
N GLU A 413 -29.13 -10.02 4.42
CA GLU A 413 -29.98 -9.63 3.28
C GLU A 413 -30.77 -10.80 2.70
N GLY A 414 -30.53 -12.05 3.15
CA GLY A 414 -31.34 -13.23 2.82
C GLY A 414 -30.91 -14.00 1.58
N TYR A 415 -29.69 -13.77 1.05
CA TYR A 415 -29.13 -14.57 -0.05
C TYR A 415 -27.95 -15.46 0.36
N GLY A 416 -27.70 -15.59 1.66
CA GLY A 416 -26.66 -16.47 2.20
C GLY A 416 -26.96 -17.95 1.94
N LEU A 417 -25.92 -18.70 1.51
CA LEU A 417 -26.06 -20.11 1.15
C LEU A 417 -25.92 -21.06 2.35
N SER A 418 -25.16 -20.65 3.38
CA SER A 418 -24.91 -21.50 4.55
C SER A 418 -25.64 -20.98 5.79
N PRO A 419 -26.50 -21.79 6.42
CA PRO A 419 -27.09 -21.47 7.70
C PRO A 419 -26.13 -21.70 8.88
N ASN A 420 -25.03 -22.44 8.68
CA ASN A 420 -24.06 -22.80 9.72
C ASN A 420 -22.73 -22.04 9.52
N LEU A 421 -22.73 -20.76 9.86
CA LEU A 421 -21.54 -19.91 9.73
C LEU A 421 -20.42 -20.33 10.69
N LYS A 422 -20.74 -20.89 11.89
CA LYS A 422 -19.73 -21.40 12.82
C LYS A 422 -18.88 -22.51 12.21
N ALA A 423 -19.51 -23.50 11.60
CA ALA A 423 -18.77 -24.60 10.98
C ALA A 423 -17.89 -24.12 9.81
N LEU A 424 -18.38 -23.15 9.04
CA LEU A 424 -17.61 -22.54 7.96
C LEU A 424 -16.38 -21.79 8.48
N VAL A 425 -16.54 -21.04 9.57
CA VAL A 425 -15.43 -20.34 10.25
C VAL A 425 -14.39 -21.32 10.77
N GLU A 426 -14.81 -22.38 11.47
CA GLU A 426 -13.87 -23.39 12.00
C GLU A 426 -13.10 -24.12 10.88
N LEU A 427 -13.76 -24.44 9.76
CA LEU A 427 -13.09 -24.99 8.59
C LEU A 427 -11.99 -24.03 8.08
N ARG A 428 -12.31 -22.75 7.92
CA ARG A 428 -11.36 -21.75 7.40
C ARG A 428 -10.22 -21.44 8.37
N LYS A 429 -10.49 -21.43 9.67
CA LYS A 429 -9.42 -21.33 10.69
C LYS A 429 -8.45 -22.50 10.59
N ALA A 430 -8.95 -23.71 10.37
CA ALA A 430 -8.12 -24.90 10.19
C ALA A 430 -7.30 -24.83 8.89
N GLU A 431 -7.92 -24.39 7.78
CA GLU A 431 -7.23 -24.20 6.48
C GLU A 431 -6.15 -23.13 6.56
N ASP A 432 -6.45 -21.96 7.13
CA ASP A 432 -5.50 -20.87 7.31
C ASP A 432 -4.37 -21.27 8.28
N GLY A 433 -4.68 -22.01 9.35
CA GLY A 433 -3.69 -22.59 10.26
C GLY A 433 -2.74 -23.56 9.55
N ALA A 434 -3.27 -24.43 8.69
CA ALA A 434 -2.47 -25.35 7.89
C ALA A 434 -1.62 -24.59 6.85
N ALA A 435 -2.16 -23.52 6.22
CA ALA A 435 -1.44 -22.68 5.28
C ALA A 435 -0.30 -21.89 5.94
N ALA A 436 -0.49 -21.46 7.20
CA ALA A 436 0.53 -20.74 7.96
C ALA A 436 1.76 -21.61 8.32
N LEU A 437 1.59 -22.93 8.36
CA LEU A 437 2.68 -23.87 8.64
C LEU A 437 3.48 -24.25 7.38
N ARG A 438 2.97 -23.92 6.21
CA ARG A 438 3.67 -24.16 4.94
C ARG A 438 4.66 -23.04 4.65
N PRO A 439 5.75 -23.31 3.86
CA PRO A 439 6.60 -22.26 3.33
C PRO A 439 5.79 -21.20 2.58
N ASP A 440 6.27 -19.95 2.59
CA ASP A 440 5.63 -18.90 1.81
C ASP A 440 5.65 -19.27 0.32
N PRO A 441 4.52 -19.14 -0.40
CA PRO A 441 4.49 -19.34 -1.83
C PRO A 441 5.46 -18.38 -2.54
N PRO A 442 6.00 -18.77 -3.73
CA PRO A 442 6.91 -17.93 -4.48
C PRO A 442 6.26 -16.59 -4.87
N GLU A 443 7.10 -15.57 -5.07
CA GLU A 443 6.65 -14.22 -5.48
C GLU A 443 5.81 -14.24 -6.75
N ARG A 444 6.16 -15.14 -7.69
CA ARG A 444 5.46 -15.31 -8.96
C ARG A 444 5.10 -16.77 -9.18
N ILE A 445 3.86 -17.02 -9.54
CA ILE A 445 3.30 -18.33 -9.79
C ILE A 445 2.69 -18.32 -11.19
N GLU A 446 3.15 -19.22 -12.05
CA GLU A 446 2.63 -19.42 -13.40
C GLU A 446 1.83 -20.72 -13.45
N LEU A 447 0.58 -20.63 -13.84
CA LEU A 447 -0.34 -21.76 -13.91
C LEU A 447 -0.89 -21.90 -15.32
N ARG A 448 -0.92 -23.14 -15.82
CA ARG A 448 -1.65 -23.49 -17.03
C ARG A 448 -2.87 -24.30 -16.67
N GLY A 449 -4.03 -23.81 -17.12
CA GLY A 449 -5.33 -24.36 -16.75
C GLY A 449 -5.91 -23.77 -15.47
N PRO A 450 -6.88 -24.45 -14.83
CA PRO A 450 -7.58 -23.94 -13.66
C PRO A 450 -6.63 -23.72 -12.46
N ALA A 451 -6.77 -22.61 -11.77
CA ALA A 451 -6.00 -22.26 -10.57
C ALA A 451 -6.55 -22.99 -9.33
N ILE A 452 -6.59 -24.33 -9.37
CA ILE A 452 -7.09 -25.15 -8.27
C ILE A 452 -5.89 -25.69 -7.48
N ALA A 453 -5.70 -25.20 -6.24
CA ALA A 453 -4.68 -25.67 -5.31
C ALA A 453 -3.31 -25.91 -5.97
N PRO A 454 -2.65 -24.87 -6.48
CA PRO A 454 -1.37 -25.03 -7.13
C PRO A 454 -0.34 -25.61 -6.15
N ALA A 455 0.37 -26.65 -6.58
CA ALA A 455 1.54 -27.12 -5.87
C ALA A 455 2.76 -26.32 -6.36
N TRP A 456 3.57 -25.83 -5.43
CA TRP A 456 4.87 -25.22 -5.73
C TRP A 456 5.93 -25.85 -4.85
N GLU A 457 7.14 -25.92 -5.38
CA GLU A 457 8.32 -26.31 -4.63
C GLU A 457 9.04 -25.03 -4.19
N GLU A 458 9.57 -25.04 -2.97
CA GLU A 458 10.40 -23.95 -2.47
C GLU A 458 11.69 -23.92 -3.30
N ALA A 459 11.93 -22.80 -3.99
CA ALA A 459 13.20 -22.64 -4.69
C ALA A 459 14.32 -22.56 -3.64
N PRO A 460 15.40 -23.35 -3.77
CA PRO A 460 16.50 -23.29 -2.85
C PRO A 460 17.10 -21.87 -2.86
N VAL A 461 17.18 -21.26 -1.69
CA VAL A 461 17.79 -19.94 -1.53
C VAL A 461 19.30 -20.12 -1.64
N GLU A 462 19.87 -19.78 -2.78
CA GLU A 462 21.31 -19.66 -2.93
C GLU A 462 21.81 -18.52 -2.03
N ARG A 463 22.56 -18.86 -0.98
CA ARG A 463 23.29 -17.88 -0.19
C ARG A 463 24.45 -17.36 -1.03
N ASP A 464 24.23 -16.22 -1.67
CA ASP A 464 25.29 -15.52 -2.39
C ASP A 464 26.37 -15.04 -1.40
N ALA A 465 27.62 -15.39 -1.68
CA ALA A 465 28.77 -14.98 -0.90
C ALA A 465 29.21 -13.52 -1.17
N ALA A 466 28.42 -12.75 -1.91
CA ALA A 466 28.73 -11.35 -2.21
C ALA A 466 28.82 -10.52 -0.92
N LYS A 467 29.96 -9.82 -0.75
CA LYS A 467 30.18 -8.92 0.39
C LYS A 467 29.48 -7.56 0.25
N GLN A 468 28.98 -7.26 -0.93
CA GLN A 468 28.33 -5.99 -1.26
C GLN A 468 27.22 -6.20 -2.28
N ARG A 469 26.10 -5.54 -2.07
CA ARG A 469 24.95 -5.54 -2.99
C ARG A 469 24.45 -4.12 -3.19
N THR A 470 23.84 -3.86 -4.34
CA THR A 470 23.29 -2.56 -4.70
C THR A 470 21.81 -2.70 -5.04
N ALA A 471 21.01 -1.77 -4.57
CA ALA A 471 19.60 -1.65 -4.89
C ALA A 471 19.21 -0.18 -5.10
N THR A 472 17.97 0.21 -4.88
CA THR A 472 17.53 1.57 -5.13
C THR A 472 17.76 2.46 -3.90
N GLY A 473 18.68 3.44 -4.00
CA GLY A 473 18.84 4.49 -3.01
C GLY A 473 17.65 5.46 -3.04
N CYS A 474 17.09 5.76 -1.87
CA CYS A 474 15.87 6.55 -1.76
C CYS A 474 15.98 7.80 -0.90
N SER A 475 16.86 7.78 0.08
CA SER A 475 17.12 8.90 0.99
C SER A 475 18.61 8.96 1.27
N ALA A 476 19.23 10.10 0.98
CA ALA A 476 20.68 10.28 1.03
C ALA A 476 21.24 10.16 2.45
N GLY A 477 22.53 9.80 2.53
CA GLY A 477 23.29 9.67 3.76
C GLY A 477 24.04 8.35 3.82
N GLN A 478 25.12 8.33 4.62
CA GLN A 478 25.95 7.15 4.86
C GLN A 478 25.98 6.84 6.35
N VAL A 479 25.69 5.60 6.69
CA VAL A 479 25.67 5.13 8.07
C VAL A 479 26.34 3.77 8.16
N LYS A 480 27.17 3.59 9.19
CA LYS A 480 27.72 2.30 9.58
C LYS A 480 27.28 1.98 11.00
N ALA A 481 26.44 0.98 11.14
CA ALA A 481 25.88 0.56 12.44
C ALA A 481 25.49 -0.91 12.42
N ARG A 482 24.99 -1.39 13.54
CA ARG A 482 24.52 -2.77 13.70
C ARG A 482 23.18 -2.94 12.98
N ALA A 483 23.05 -4.00 12.17
CA ALA A 483 21.82 -4.39 11.54
C ALA A 483 20.88 -5.09 12.53
N ARG A 484 19.61 -4.74 12.49
CA ARG A 484 18.54 -5.44 13.19
C ARG A 484 17.52 -5.91 12.19
N VAL A 485 17.42 -7.24 12.03
CA VAL A 485 16.43 -7.85 11.12
C VAL A 485 15.11 -7.97 11.86
N ILE A 486 14.12 -7.16 11.48
CA ILE A 486 12.78 -7.14 12.10
C ILE A 486 11.77 -7.76 11.13
N ARG A 487 11.04 -8.76 11.61
CA ARG A 487 9.97 -9.45 10.88
C ARG A 487 8.59 -8.97 11.32
N ASP A 488 8.41 -8.73 12.62
CA ASP A 488 7.17 -8.23 13.20
C ASP A 488 7.47 -7.09 14.19
N PRO A 489 7.13 -5.83 13.84
CA PRO A 489 7.41 -4.67 14.67
C PRO A 489 6.59 -4.62 15.97
N ARG A 490 5.60 -5.51 16.14
CA ARG A 490 4.79 -5.62 17.38
C ARG A 490 5.51 -6.40 18.47
N THR A 491 6.37 -7.34 18.09
CA THR A 491 7.07 -8.26 18.99
C THR A 491 8.57 -8.04 19.05
N GLU A 492 9.14 -7.34 18.05
CA GLU A 492 10.56 -7.12 17.90
C GLU A 492 10.87 -5.62 17.97
N ALA A 493 11.85 -5.25 18.78
CA ALA A 493 12.24 -3.86 18.98
C ALA A 493 13.54 -3.53 18.24
N LEU A 494 13.63 -2.31 17.73
CA LEU A 494 14.86 -1.71 17.19
C LEU A 494 15.52 -0.85 18.26
N ALA A 495 16.78 -1.13 18.60
CA ALA A 495 17.54 -0.27 19.48
C ALA A 495 17.88 1.07 18.77
N PRO A 496 17.92 2.18 19.52
CA PRO A 496 18.29 3.47 18.94
C PRO A 496 19.66 3.43 18.28
N GLY A 497 19.74 3.85 17.01
CA GLY A 497 20.97 3.89 16.24
C GLY A 497 21.29 2.62 15.44
N ASP A 498 20.52 1.55 15.58
CA ASP A 498 20.66 0.36 14.74
C ASP A 498 20.09 0.61 13.32
N ILE A 499 20.53 -0.17 12.35
CA ILE A 499 20.00 -0.18 10.98
C ILE A 499 18.84 -1.15 10.92
N LEU A 500 17.67 -0.67 10.53
CA LEU A 500 16.50 -1.50 10.28
C LEU A 500 16.68 -2.30 8.99
N VAL A 501 16.59 -3.62 9.09
CA VAL A 501 16.49 -4.52 7.94
C VAL A 501 15.16 -5.24 8.00
N ALA A 502 14.32 -5.06 6.97
CA ALA A 502 12.99 -5.64 6.93
C ALA A 502 12.62 -6.13 5.53
N ARG A 503 11.65 -7.05 5.45
CA ARG A 503 11.15 -7.53 4.16
C ARG A 503 10.31 -6.45 3.47
N HIS A 504 9.43 -5.81 4.21
CA HIS A 504 8.59 -4.68 3.81
C HIS A 504 8.27 -3.85 5.05
N THR A 505 7.75 -2.65 4.85
CA THR A 505 7.24 -1.81 5.94
C THR A 505 5.92 -1.15 5.52
N ASP A 506 5.13 -0.77 6.50
CA ASP A 506 3.86 -0.09 6.35
C ASP A 506 3.74 1.09 7.36
N PRO A 507 2.67 1.89 7.31
CA PRO A 507 2.51 3.02 8.22
C PRO A 507 2.54 2.70 9.72
N GLY A 508 2.30 1.46 10.12
CA GLY A 508 2.40 1.01 11.50
C GLY A 508 3.84 0.91 12.02
N TRP A 509 4.84 0.91 11.13
CA TRP A 509 6.26 0.83 11.50
C TRP A 509 6.85 2.15 11.98
N ILE A 510 6.09 3.22 12.08
CA ILE A 510 6.58 4.57 12.44
C ILE A 510 7.37 4.58 13.76
N ALA A 511 6.95 3.76 14.72
CA ALA A 511 7.64 3.61 16.00
C ALA A 511 9.06 3.02 15.83
N VAL A 512 9.22 2.07 14.91
CA VAL A 512 10.51 1.44 14.58
C VAL A 512 11.39 2.39 13.79
N PHE A 513 10.83 3.09 12.79
CA PHE A 513 11.56 4.08 12.00
C PHE A 513 12.19 5.16 12.84
N SER A 514 11.47 5.62 13.86
CA SER A 514 12.00 6.60 14.81
C SER A 514 13.30 6.15 15.48
N ASN A 515 13.59 4.86 15.57
CA ASN A 515 14.81 4.30 16.17
C ASN A 515 15.92 4.01 15.17
N ALA A 516 15.60 3.96 13.87
CA ALA A 516 16.54 3.58 12.83
C ALA A 516 17.57 4.66 12.54
N SER A 517 18.84 4.27 12.37
CA SER A 517 19.89 5.10 11.79
C SER A 517 19.94 5.01 10.27
N ALA A 518 19.52 3.88 9.70
CA ALA A 518 19.27 3.66 8.28
C ALA A 518 18.18 2.60 8.10
N ILE A 519 17.59 2.54 6.90
CA ILE A 519 16.52 1.60 6.57
C ILE A 519 16.90 0.82 5.31
N VAL A 520 16.85 -0.50 5.38
CA VAL A 520 17.04 -1.42 4.26
C VAL A 520 15.83 -2.32 4.15
N VAL A 521 15.14 -2.30 3.00
CA VAL A 521 13.97 -3.15 2.77
C VAL A 521 14.08 -3.95 1.47
N GLU A 522 13.61 -5.20 1.52
CA GLU A 522 13.60 -6.07 0.33
C GLU A 522 12.58 -5.62 -0.70
N ARG A 523 11.46 -5.08 -0.25
CA ARG A 523 10.35 -4.63 -1.08
C ARG A 523 10.21 -3.13 -0.99
N GLY A 524 9.87 -2.51 -2.09
CA GLY A 524 9.65 -1.08 -2.14
C GLY A 524 10.16 -0.45 -3.42
N SER A 525 9.69 0.77 -3.67
CA SER A 525 10.09 1.62 -4.78
C SER A 525 10.41 3.02 -4.29
N LEU A 526 10.83 3.91 -5.18
CA LEU A 526 11.11 5.32 -4.87
C LEU A 526 9.91 6.07 -4.25
N LEU A 527 8.70 5.57 -4.43
CA LEU A 527 7.46 6.13 -3.89
C LEU A 527 6.79 5.20 -2.88
N SER A 528 7.50 4.19 -2.35
CA SER A 528 7.00 3.36 -1.25
C SER A 528 6.92 4.16 0.05
N HIS A 529 6.15 3.66 1.00
CA HIS A 529 6.01 4.30 2.32
C HIS A 529 7.37 4.46 3.03
N SER A 530 8.18 3.40 3.04
CA SER A 530 9.54 3.45 3.61
C SER A 530 10.41 4.55 3.00
N ALA A 531 10.39 4.70 1.66
CA ALA A 531 11.17 5.72 0.97
C ALA A 531 10.70 7.14 1.32
N ILE A 532 9.39 7.36 1.41
CA ILE A 532 8.81 8.66 1.72
C ILE A 532 9.09 9.05 3.18
N VAL A 533 8.80 8.14 4.12
CA VAL A 533 9.02 8.42 5.56
C VAL A 533 10.51 8.57 5.86
N ALA A 534 11.38 7.76 5.26
CA ALA A 534 12.83 7.89 5.44
C ALA A 534 13.33 9.28 5.00
N ARG A 535 12.86 9.80 3.87
CA ARG A 535 13.18 11.18 3.42
C ARG A 535 12.69 12.21 4.41
N GLU A 536 11.45 12.12 4.87
CA GLU A 536 10.89 13.09 5.84
C GLU A 536 11.62 13.07 7.19
N LEU A 537 12.12 11.91 7.61
CA LEU A 537 12.91 11.75 8.85
C LEU A 537 14.40 12.01 8.64
N GLY A 538 14.87 12.22 7.39
CA GLY A 538 16.29 12.38 7.05
C GLY A 538 17.12 11.13 7.31
N ILE A 539 16.54 9.94 7.21
CA ILE A 539 17.18 8.65 7.48
C ILE A 539 17.64 8.04 6.15
N PRO A 540 18.93 7.63 6.00
CA PRO A 540 19.39 6.91 4.82
C PRO A 540 18.54 5.68 4.54
N CYS A 541 18.14 5.48 3.27
CA CYS A 541 17.22 4.41 2.91
C CYS A 541 17.56 3.75 1.59
N VAL A 542 17.57 2.42 1.61
CA VAL A 542 17.72 1.55 0.44
C VAL A 542 16.52 0.63 0.33
N VAL A 543 15.86 0.61 -0.82
CA VAL A 543 14.69 -0.25 -1.10
C VAL A 543 14.93 -1.19 -2.27
N GLY A 544 14.20 -2.31 -2.30
CA GLY A 544 14.29 -3.29 -3.39
C GLY A 544 15.52 -4.21 -3.30
N LEU A 545 16.17 -4.32 -2.13
CA LEU A 545 17.30 -5.22 -1.93
C LEU A 545 16.81 -6.65 -1.67
N LYS A 546 16.57 -7.41 -2.72
CA LYS A 546 16.04 -8.77 -2.66
C LYS A 546 16.86 -9.66 -1.75
N GLY A 547 16.19 -10.39 -0.84
CA GLY A 547 16.80 -11.32 0.10
C GLY A 547 17.65 -10.66 1.18
N ALA A 548 17.50 -9.37 1.46
CA ALA A 548 18.27 -8.65 2.48
C ALA A 548 18.13 -9.29 3.86
N THR A 549 16.92 -9.74 4.24
CA THR A 549 16.65 -10.37 5.54
C THR A 549 17.24 -11.77 5.71
N GLN A 550 17.73 -12.36 4.60
CA GLN A 550 18.40 -13.66 4.60
C GLN A 550 19.92 -13.50 4.40
N TRP A 551 20.32 -12.46 3.67
CA TRP A 551 21.72 -12.14 3.38
C TRP A 551 22.41 -11.43 4.55
N ILE A 552 21.71 -10.45 5.19
CA ILE A 552 22.22 -9.72 6.34
C ILE A 552 21.84 -10.49 7.62
N SER A 553 22.84 -10.78 8.46
CA SER A 553 22.61 -11.45 9.74
C SER A 553 22.16 -10.44 10.81
N ASP A 554 21.26 -10.86 11.69
CA ASP A 554 20.87 -10.02 12.84
C ASP A 554 22.09 -9.73 13.73
N GLY A 555 22.31 -8.47 14.08
CA GLY A 555 23.47 -8.02 14.87
C GLY A 555 24.74 -7.74 14.06
N GLU A 556 24.74 -7.97 12.75
CA GLU A 556 25.90 -7.73 11.88
C GLU A 556 26.18 -6.23 11.73
N MET A 557 27.46 -5.85 11.68
CA MET A 557 27.89 -4.47 11.38
C MET A 557 27.89 -4.25 9.87
N ILE A 558 26.98 -3.41 9.39
CA ILE A 558 26.84 -3.08 7.96
C ILE A 558 27.02 -1.59 7.70
N SER A 559 27.34 -1.26 6.46
CA SER A 559 27.38 0.13 5.97
C SER A 559 26.30 0.32 4.90
N VAL A 560 25.53 1.38 5.02
CA VAL A 560 24.45 1.72 4.08
C VAL A 560 24.70 3.10 3.50
N ASP A 561 24.67 3.20 2.17
CA ASP A 561 24.66 4.45 1.43
C ASP A 561 23.30 4.64 0.76
N GLY A 562 22.48 5.47 1.33
CA GLY A 562 21.12 5.72 0.85
C GLY A 562 21.05 6.59 -0.42
N ALA A 563 22.14 7.21 -0.86
CA ALA A 563 22.21 7.94 -2.13
C ALA A 563 22.50 6.99 -3.29
N THR A 564 23.48 6.09 -3.13
CA THR A 564 23.91 5.16 -4.18
C THR A 564 23.18 3.82 -4.17
N GLY A 565 22.52 3.50 -3.05
CA GLY A 565 21.82 2.22 -2.85
C GLY A 565 22.72 1.05 -2.48
N GLN A 566 23.92 1.34 -1.94
CA GLN A 566 24.90 0.34 -1.51
C GLN A 566 24.77 0.00 -0.04
#